data_836e9e7d94524625177c1530b09b3179
#
_entry.id   836e9e7d94524625177c1530b09b3179
#
_cell.length_a   1.000
_cell.length_b   1.000
_cell.length_c   1.000
_cell.angle_alpha   90.00
_cell.angle_beta   90.00
_cell.angle_gamma   90.00
#
_symmetry.space_group_name_H-M   'P 1'
#
loop_
_entity.id
_entity.type
_entity.pdbx_description
1 polymer ?
#
loop_
_entity_poly.entity_id
_entity_poly.type
_entity_poly.pdbx_seq_one_letter_code
_entity_poly.pdbx_strand_id
1 'polypeptide(L)'
;PQDEYIKSAEASKDKPLPSVGTSLAPIILPLVLIFLNTGINAMFPDTTVAKVFKFVGSPLAALLAGCLFSLVLTGAEWRSKKVMNDWVESALRSSAMPIMVTAMGGALAAFIKNAGVANAVAETVVQFSIPGIIIPILIAALIHVITGSNALGVMTAAALVEPMLGALGSSPLAAFLACGTGALMFKHANSSGFWVTVTMSNMDIRQGIRAVGGGSTVAGVTGAAITVILHFAGII
;
A
#
# COMPACT_ATOMS: atom_id res chain seq x y z
N PRO A 1 11.59 -22.28 -8.49
CA PRO A 1 10.41 -21.71 -7.80
C PRO A 1 9.11 -22.43 -8.19
N GLN A 2 8.89 -22.73 -9.49
CA GLN A 2 7.67 -23.41 -9.95
C GLN A 2 7.54 -24.84 -9.40
N ASP A 3 8.64 -25.59 -9.37
CA ASP A 3 8.66 -26.97 -8.84
C ASP A 3 8.39 -27.02 -7.32
N GLU A 4 8.73 -25.99 -6.60
CA GLU A 4 8.49 -25.88 -5.16
C GLU A 4 7.00 -25.63 -4.86
N TYR A 5 6.35 -24.79 -5.67
CA TYR A 5 4.89 -24.55 -5.60
C TYR A 5 4.10 -25.81 -5.99
N ILE A 6 4.53 -26.51 -7.04
CA ILE A 6 3.88 -27.77 -7.48
C ILE A 6 4.02 -28.85 -6.40
N LYS A 7 5.21 -29.03 -5.83
CA LYS A 7 5.46 -29.97 -4.74
C LYS A 7 4.65 -29.64 -3.47
N SER A 8 4.55 -28.36 -3.12
CA SER A 8 3.75 -27.93 -1.97
C SER A 8 2.24 -28.10 -2.21
N ALA A 9 1.76 -27.87 -3.44
CA ALA A 9 0.39 -28.11 -3.82
C ALA A 9 0.05 -29.60 -3.85
N GLU A 10 0.96 -30.46 -4.33
CA GLU A 10 0.81 -31.92 -4.31
C GLU A 10 0.83 -32.47 -2.88
N ALA A 11 1.70 -32.00 -2.02
CA ALA A 11 1.75 -32.38 -0.61
C ALA A 11 0.51 -31.95 0.20
N SER A 12 -0.27 -31.01 -0.33
CA SER A 12 -1.47 -30.48 0.32
C SER A 12 -2.77 -31.15 -0.17
N LYS A 13 -2.73 -31.99 -1.22
CA LYS A 13 -3.92 -32.62 -1.82
C LYS A 13 -4.71 -33.52 -0.86
N ASP A 14 -4.04 -34.10 0.11
CA ASP A 14 -4.64 -35.04 1.07
C ASP A 14 -5.04 -34.40 2.40
N LYS A 15 -4.81 -33.08 2.57
CA LYS A 15 -5.20 -32.37 3.80
C LYS A 15 -6.54 -31.67 3.58
N PRO A 16 -7.49 -31.77 4.54
CA PRO A 16 -8.74 -31.01 4.46
C PRO A 16 -8.41 -29.51 4.48
N LEU A 17 -8.65 -28.86 3.34
CA LEU A 17 -8.46 -27.42 3.23
C LEU A 17 -9.56 -26.67 3.98
N PRO A 18 -9.26 -25.56 4.66
CA PRO A 18 -10.26 -24.72 5.28
C PRO A 18 -11.21 -24.17 4.20
N SER A 19 -12.45 -23.84 4.60
CA SER A 19 -13.41 -23.23 3.67
C SER A 19 -12.89 -21.90 3.13
N VAL A 20 -13.36 -21.50 1.94
CA VAL A 20 -12.98 -20.22 1.31
C VAL A 20 -13.23 -19.04 2.25
N GLY A 21 -14.38 -19.06 2.95
CA GLY A 21 -14.73 -17.99 3.91
C GLY A 21 -13.74 -17.90 5.07
N THR A 22 -13.35 -19.04 5.64
CA THR A 22 -12.38 -19.10 6.73
C THR A 22 -10.99 -18.64 6.27
N SER A 23 -10.59 -19.02 5.05
CA SER A 23 -9.30 -18.64 4.49
C SER A 23 -9.18 -17.12 4.20
N LEU A 24 -10.29 -16.48 3.81
CA LEU A 24 -10.34 -15.05 3.55
C LEU A 24 -10.59 -14.20 4.81
N ALA A 25 -11.10 -14.80 5.88
CA ALA A 25 -11.47 -14.09 7.11
C ALA A 25 -10.33 -13.22 7.72
N PRO A 26 -9.06 -13.67 7.76
CA PRO A 26 -7.96 -12.83 8.29
C PRO A 26 -7.76 -11.53 7.50
N ILE A 27 -8.11 -11.51 6.22
CA ILE A 27 -7.99 -10.32 5.36
C ILE A 27 -9.26 -9.46 5.44
N ILE A 28 -10.43 -10.10 5.40
CA ILE A 28 -11.71 -9.40 5.39
C ILE A 28 -12.03 -8.80 6.77
N LEU A 29 -11.71 -9.50 7.86
CA LEU A 29 -12.01 -9.05 9.22
C LEU A 29 -11.45 -7.67 9.55
N PRO A 30 -10.15 -7.37 9.32
CA PRO A 30 -9.62 -6.02 9.52
C PRO A 30 -10.34 -4.95 8.71
N LEU A 31 -10.63 -5.23 7.43
CA LEU A 31 -11.31 -4.30 6.56
C LEU A 31 -12.71 -3.97 7.08
N VAL A 32 -13.48 -4.99 7.45
CA VAL A 32 -14.84 -4.81 8.02
C VAL A 32 -14.78 -3.99 9.31
N LEU A 33 -13.84 -4.27 10.20
CA LEU A 33 -13.68 -3.52 11.45
C LEU A 33 -13.36 -2.05 11.21
N ILE A 34 -12.46 -1.75 10.24
CA ILE A 34 -12.11 -0.37 9.87
C ILE A 34 -13.30 0.35 9.24
N PHE A 35 -14.04 -0.31 8.33
CA PHE A 35 -15.23 0.29 7.72
C PHE A 35 -16.34 0.53 8.74
N LEU A 36 -16.59 -0.43 9.64
CA LEU A 36 -17.57 -0.25 10.74
C LEU A 36 -17.17 0.91 11.65
N ASN A 37 -15.89 1.02 12.02
CA ASN A 37 -15.40 2.16 12.78
C ASN A 37 -15.71 3.48 12.08
N THR A 38 -15.36 3.60 10.81
CA THR A 38 -15.60 4.82 10.04
C THR A 38 -17.10 5.14 9.95
N GLY A 39 -17.93 4.15 9.59
CA GLY A 39 -19.37 4.32 9.44
C GLY A 39 -20.07 4.67 10.76
N ILE A 40 -19.79 3.94 11.84
CA ILE A 40 -20.42 4.15 13.14
C ILE A 40 -20.05 5.51 13.74
N ASN A 41 -18.76 5.91 13.62
CA ASN A 41 -18.34 7.23 14.12
C ASN A 41 -18.89 8.38 13.28
N ALA A 42 -19.17 8.18 11.99
CA ALA A 42 -19.82 9.18 11.15
C ALA A 42 -21.31 9.33 11.45
N MET A 43 -22.01 8.21 11.73
CA MET A 43 -23.46 8.21 11.93
C MET A 43 -23.88 8.47 13.38
N PHE A 44 -23.09 8.03 14.35
CA PHE A 44 -23.43 8.07 15.79
C PHE A 44 -22.23 8.57 16.61
N PRO A 45 -21.75 9.81 16.37
CA PRO A 45 -20.62 10.37 17.11
C PRO A 45 -20.96 10.42 18.63
N ASP A 46 -19.93 10.23 19.45
CA ASP A 46 -19.98 10.31 20.92
C ASP A 46 -20.77 9.23 21.66
N THR A 47 -21.32 8.25 20.96
CA THR A 47 -21.97 7.10 21.61
C THR A 47 -20.93 6.13 22.20
N THR A 48 -21.35 5.35 23.19
CA THR A 48 -20.51 4.28 23.77
C THR A 48 -20.10 3.28 22.69
N VAL A 49 -20.99 2.97 21.75
CA VAL A 49 -20.72 2.09 20.61
C VAL A 49 -19.63 2.66 19.73
N ALA A 50 -19.72 3.96 19.39
CA ALA A 50 -18.68 4.64 18.60
C ALA A 50 -17.30 4.59 19.29
N LYS A 51 -17.25 4.79 20.61
CA LYS A 51 -15.99 4.70 21.38
C LYS A 51 -15.39 3.30 21.32
N VAL A 52 -16.20 2.25 21.44
CA VAL A 52 -15.73 0.85 21.33
C VAL A 52 -15.20 0.59 19.92
N PHE A 53 -15.95 0.99 18.88
CA PHE A 53 -15.51 0.78 17.50
C PHE A 53 -14.31 1.63 17.13
N LYS A 54 -14.13 2.81 17.72
CA LYS A 54 -12.93 3.64 17.56
C LYS A 54 -11.67 2.91 18.02
N PHE A 55 -11.76 2.08 19.04
CA PHE A 55 -10.66 1.25 19.52
C PHE A 55 -10.50 -0.01 18.67
N VAL A 56 -11.55 -0.86 18.59
CA VAL A 56 -11.49 -2.17 17.92
C VAL A 56 -11.28 -2.05 16.41
N GLY A 57 -11.89 -1.03 15.79
CA GLY A 57 -11.74 -0.74 14.36
C GLY A 57 -10.60 0.23 14.04
N SER A 58 -9.74 0.55 15.01
CA SER A 58 -8.48 1.24 14.68
C SER A 58 -7.62 0.34 13.79
N PRO A 59 -6.86 0.87 12.81
CA PRO A 59 -6.09 0.05 11.90
C PRO A 59 -5.16 -0.95 12.62
N LEU A 60 -4.54 -0.52 13.72
CA LEU A 60 -3.66 -1.37 14.51
C LEU A 60 -4.41 -2.54 15.16
N ALA A 61 -5.52 -2.27 15.86
CA ALA A 61 -6.30 -3.30 16.53
C ALA A 61 -6.96 -4.25 15.53
N ALA A 62 -7.50 -3.71 14.43
CA ALA A 62 -8.12 -4.49 13.38
C ALA A 62 -7.12 -5.44 12.69
N LEU A 63 -5.92 -4.96 12.35
CA LEU A 63 -4.87 -5.80 11.77
C LEU A 63 -4.37 -6.85 12.77
N LEU A 64 -4.22 -6.49 14.04
CA LEU A 64 -3.86 -7.45 15.08
C LEU A 64 -4.91 -8.56 15.21
N ALA A 65 -6.20 -8.21 15.18
CA ALA A 65 -7.29 -9.19 15.18
C ALA A 65 -7.20 -10.13 13.96
N GLY A 66 -6.92 -9.62 12.77
CA GLY A 66 -6.67 -10.42 11.56
C GLY A 66 -5.47 -11.37 11.72
N CYS A 67 -4.37 -10.89 12.26
CA CYS A 67 -3.19 -11.72 12.56
C CYS A 67 -3.49 -12.83 13.57
N LEU A 68 -4.19 -12.52 14.65
CA LEU A 68 -4.60 -13.50 15.65
C LEU A 68 -5.56 -14.54 15.04
N PHE A 69 -6.48 -14.09 14.21
CA PHE A 69 -7.39 -15.01 13.50
C PHE A 69 -6.63 -15.92 12.54
N SER A 70 -5.59 -15.44 11.88
CA SER A 70 -4.77 -16.28 10.99
C SER A 70 -4.08 -17.43 11.74
N LEU A 71 -3.71 -17.24 13.01
CA LEU A 71 -3.17 -18.32 13.84
C LEU A 71 -4.20 -19.42 14.13
N VAL A 72 -5.49 -19.09 14.21
CA VAL A 72 -6.56 -20.09 14.38
C VAL A 72 -6.63 -21.02 13.18
N LEU A 73 -6.30 -20.55 11.98
CA LEU A 73 -6.27 -21.37 10.78
C LEU A 73 -5.18 -22.45 10.80
N THR A 74 -4.15 -22.29 11.61
CA THR A 74 -3.11 -23.31 11.79
C THR A 74 -3.57 -24.49 12.66
N GLY A 75 -4.77 -24.40 13.25
CA GLY A 75 -5.32 -25.43 14.14
C GLY A 75 -4.41 -25.68 15.35
N ALA A 76 -4.17 -26.95 15.65
CA ALA A 76 -3.31 -27.31 16.78
C ALA A 76 -1.81 -26.96 16.61
N GLU A 77 -1.39 -26.65 15.37
CA GLU A 77 0.02 -26.34 15.05
C GLU A 77 0.43 -24.90 15.39
N TRP A 78 -0.49 -24.03 15.85
CA TRP A 78 -0.16 -22.62 16.15
C TRP A 78 0.98 -22.43 17.18
N ARG A 79 1.18 -23.43 18.08
CA ARG A 79 2.29 -23.46 19.04
C ARG A 79 3.52 -24.22 18.55
N SER A 80 3.50 -24.74 17.33
CA SER A 80 4.64 -25.46 16.79
C SER A 80 5.84 -24.52 16.60
N LYS A 81 7.06 -25.05 16.73
CA LYS A 81 8.28 -24.31 16.45
C LYS A 81 8.29 -23.76 15.01
N LYS A 82 7.68 -24.48 14.08
CA LYS A 82 7.57 -24.08 12.68
C LYS A 82 6.75 -22.79 12.51
N VAL A 83 5.58 -22.70 13.16
CA VAL A 83 4.74 -21.49 13.07
C VAL A 83 5.40 -20.32 13.80
N MET A 84 5.88 -20.55 15.03
CA MET A 84 6.43 -19.47 15.87
C MET A 84 7.78 -18.97 15.38
N ASN A 85 8.65 -19.83 14.92
CA ASN A 85 9.99 -19.42 14.50
C ASN A 85 10.02 -19.10 12.99
N ASP A 86 9.58 -20.04 12.12
CA ASP A 86 9.79 -19.85 10.68
C ASP A 86 8.81 -18.83 10.09
N TRP A 87 7.51 -18.94 10.38
CA TRP A 87 6.50 -18.06 9.79
C TRP A 87 6.53 -16.66 10.40
N VAL A 88 6.65 -16.56 11.73
CA VAL A 88 6.73 -15.27 12.41
C VAL A 88 8.05 -14.57 12.05
N GLU A 89 9.17 -15.29 12.02
CA GLU A 89 10.44 -14.72 11.58
C GLU A 89 10.38 -14.25 10.12
N SER A 90 9.80 -15.05 9.21
CA SER A 90 9.62 -14.66 7.81
C SER A 90 8.74 -13.41 7.67
N ALA A 91 7.66 -13.32 8.44
CA ALA A 91 6.80 -12.14 8.48
C ALA A 91 7.55 -10.90 8.98
N LEU A 92 8.34 -11.01 10.06
CA LEU A 92 9.16 -9.92 10.59
C LEU A 92 10.23 -9.47 9.58
N ARG A 93 10.92 -10.40 8.94
CA ARG A 93 11.89 -10.09 7.88
C ARG A 93 11.24 -9.34 6.72
N SER A 94 10.06 -9.77 6.27
CA SER A 94 9.31 -9.12 5.20
C SER A 94 8.81 -7.72 5.58
N SER A 95 8.53 -7.50 6.86
CA SER A 95 8.07 -6.21 7.40
C SER A 95 9.19 -5.23 7.67
N ALA A 96 10.43 -5.68 7.78
CA ALA A 96 11.58 -4.84 8.16
C ALA A 96 11.78 -3.67 7.20
N MET A 97 11.78 -3.91 5.88
CA MET A 97 11.94 -2.85 4.88
C MET A 97 10.82 -1.82 4.91
N PRO A 98 9.51 -2.19 4.89
CA PRO A 98 8.43 -1.22 5.06
C PRO A 98 8.55 -0.37 6.33
N ILE A 99 8.90 -0.97 7.47
CA ILE A 99 9.09 -0.24 8.74
C ILE A 99 10.25 0.74 8.63
N MET A 100 11.40 0.32 8.13
CA MET A 100 12.58 1.16 7.95
C MET A 100 12.29 2.35 7.01
N VAL A 101 11.67 2.10 5.86
CA VAL A 101 11.33 3.15 4.90
C VAL A 101 10.35 4.15 5.49
N THR A 102 9.34 3.69 6.23
CA THR A 102 8.39 4.59 6.89
C THR A 102 9.07 5.46 7.95
N ALA A 103 9.94 4.87 8.77
CA ALA A 103 10.68 5.61 9.79
C ALA A 103 11.63 6.64 9.19
N MET A 104 12.40 6.26 8.17
CA MET A 104 13.31 7.16 7.46
C MET A 104 12.57 8.23 6.67
N GLY A 105 11.42 7.88 6.05
CA GLY A 105 10.54 8.81 5.37
C GLY A 105 10.00 9.88 6.32
N GLY A 106 9.56 9.48 7.51
CA GLY A 106 9.12 10.42 8.56
C GLY A 106 10.24 11.34 9.04
N ALA A 107 11.45 10.83 9.24
CA ALA A 107 12.61 11.65 9.58
C ALA A 107 12.96 12.65 8.47
N LEU A 108 12.93 12.22 7.21
CA LEU A 108 13.18 13.07 6.06
C LEU A 108 12.08 14.14 5.91
N ALA A 109 10.81 13.80 6.12
CA ALA A 109 9.70 14.76 6.11
C ALA A 109 9.88 15.84 7.17
N ALA A 110 10.30 15.48 8.38
CA ALA A 110 10.62 16.44 9.43
C ALA A 110 11.80 17.35 9.04
N PHE A 111 12.83 16.79 8.41
CA PHE A 111 13.96 17.58 7.89
C PHE A 111 13.52 18.57 6.80
N ILE A 112 12.75 18.12 5.81
CA ILE A 112 12.21 18.95 4.72
C ILE A 112 11.38 20.11 5.28
N LYS A 113 10.51 19.81 6.25
CA LYS A 113 9.68 20.82 6.92
C LYS A 113 10.53 21.90 7.60
N ASN A 114 11.57 21.50 8.32
CA ASN A 114 12.44 22.41 9.05
C ASN A 114 13.42 23.17 8.14
N ALA A 115 13.79 22.61 7.01
CA ALA A 115 14.72 23.22 6.05
C ALA A 115 14.06 24.26 5.12
N GLY A 116 12.75 24.49 5.24
CA GLY A 116 12.04 25.47 4.40
C GLY A 116 11.86 25.04 2.93
N VAL A 117 12.08 23.78 2.62
CA VAL A 117 11.94 23.25 1.25
C VAL A 117 10.51 23.46 0.71
N ALA A 118 9.49 23.46 1.58
CA ALA A 118 8.12 23.73 1.18
C ALA A 118 7.97 25.11 0.50
N ASN A 119 8.68 26.13 0.97
CA ASN A 119 8.66 27.46 0.36
C ASN A 119 9.34 27.45 -1.02
N ALA A 120 10.49 26.81 -1.16
CA ALA A 120 11.19 26.68 -2.43
C ALA A 120 10.33 25.93 -3.49
N VAL A 121 9.60 24.89 -3.05
CA VAL A 121 8.65 24.19 -3.93
C VAL A 121 7.49 25.09 -4.32
N ALA A 122 6.93 25.89 -3.39
CA ALA A 122 5.87 26.85 -3.69
C ALA A 122 6.30 27.86 -4.74
N GLU A 123 7.50 28.45 -4.59
CA GLU A 123 8.07 29.37 -5.57
C GLU A 123 8.22 28.71 -6.95
N THR A 124 8.71 27.49 -7.00
CA THR A 124 8.86 26.71 -8.24
C THR A 124 7.51 26.45 -8.91
N VAL A 125 6.50 26.03 -8.15
CA VAL A 125 5.13 25.78 -8.65
C VAL A 125 4.56 27.07 -9.27
N VAL A 126 4.71 28.21 -8.60
CA VAL A 126 4.23 29.51 -9.10
C VAL A 126 5.02 29.94 -10.33
N GLN A 127 6.34 29.85 -10.31
CA GLN A 127 7.21 30.29 -11.40
C GLN A 127 6.96 29.51 -12.70
N PHE A 128 6.75 28.21 -12.63
CA PHE A 128 6.56 27.35 -13.80
C PHE A 128 5.08 27.06 -14.11
N SER A 129 4.14 27.61 -13.35
CA SER A 129 2.69 27.35 -13.48
C SER A 129 2.34 25.86 -13.51
N ILE A 130 3.10 25.02 -12.80
CA ILE A 130 2.84 23.59 -12.72
C ILE A 130 1.71 23.36 -11.72
N PRO A 131 0.63 22.65 -12.10
CA PRO A 131 -0.38 22.27 -11.13
C PRO A 131 0.24 21.44 -9.99
N GLY A 132 0.09 21.91 -8.73
CA GLY A 132 0.74 21.29 -7.57
C GLY A 132 0.42 19.81 -7.40
N ILE A 133 -0.78 19.36 -7.83
CA ILE A 133 -1.22 17.96 -7.79
C ILE A 133 -0.36 17.03 -8.68
N ILE A 134 0.35 17.55 -9.66
CA ILE A 134 1.24 16.75 -10.53
C ILE A 134 2.51 16.32 -9.80
N ILE A 135 2.98 17.11 -8.84
CA ILE A 135 4.23 16.85 -8.11
C ILE A 135 4.20 15.53 -7.32
N PRO A 136 3.16 15.22 -6.54
CA PRO A 136 3.03 13.91 -5.89
C PRO A 136 3.05 12.73 -6.86
N ILE A 137 2.40 12.89 -8.04
CA ILE A 137 2.37 11.86 -9.08
C ILE A 137 3.79 11.57 -9.59
N LEU A 138 4.54 12.61 -9.92
CA LEU A 138 5.90 12.49 -10.44
C LEU A 138 6.87 11.91 -9.40
N ILE A 139 6.81 12.37 -8.15
CA ILE A 139 7.65 11.87 -7.07
C ILE A 139 7.39 10.37 -6.86
N ALA A 140 6.12 9.96 -6.78
CA ALA A 140 5.76 8.57 -6.57
C ALA A 140 6.17 7.67 -7.75
N ALA A 141 5.98 8.13 -8.98
CA ALA A 141 6.41 7.44 -10.18
C ALA A 141 7.94 7.25 -10.20
N LEU A 142 8.69 8.31 -9.90
CA LEU A 142 10.15 8.26 -9.86
C LEU A 142 10.67 7.26 -8.81
N ILE A 143 10.13 7.33 -7.59
CA ILE A 143 10.50 6.42 -6.51
C ILE A 143 10.15 4.97 -6.87
N HIS A 144 8.99 4.74 -7.48
CA HIS A 144 8.61 3.40 -7.94
C HIS A 144 9.57 2.88 -9.02
N VAL A 145 9.94 3.69 -10.00
CA VAL A 145 10.92 3.31 -11.04
C VAL A 145 12.27 2.94 -10.41
N ILE A 146 12.73 3.67 -9.41
CA ILE A 146 13.99 3.39 -8.73
C ILE A 146 13.91 2.12 -7.87
N THR A 147 12.84 1.98 -7.08
CA THR A 147 12.73 0.91 -6.06
C THR A 147 12.09 -0.37 -6.58
N GLY A 148 11.30 -0.30 -7.64
CA GLY A 148 10.48 -1.40 -8.15
C GLY A 148 9.30 -1.78 -7.25
N SER A 149 9.03 -1.03 -6.19
CA SER A 149 8.00 -1.32 -5.19
C SER A 149 6.91 -0.25 -5.18
N ASN A 150 5.69 -0.63 -5.52
CA ASN A 150 4.53 0.29 -5.43
C ASN A 150 4.34 0.80 -3.99
N ALA A 151 4.44 -0.08 -3.00
CA ALA A 151 4.26 0.29 -1.60
C ALA A 151 5.30 1.33 -1.15
N LEU A 152 6.60 1.09 -1.45
CA LEU A 152 7.67 2.04 -1.15
C LEU A 152 7.47 3.35 -1.92
N GLY A 153 7.03 3.28 -3.18
CA GLY A 153 6.70 4.45 -3.99
C GLY A 153 5.67 5.35 -3.32
N VAL A 154 4.54 4.77 -2.90
CA VAL A 154 3.47 5.52 -2.22
C VAL A 154 3.93 6.05 -0.87
N MET A 155 4.52 5.20 -0.02
CA MET A 155 4.88 5.57 1.36
C MET A 155 5.94 6.67 1.39
N THR A 156 6.98 6.54 0.58
CA THR A 156 8.06 7.54 0.52
C THR A 156 7.56 8.84 -0.11
N ALA A 157 6.78 8.77 -1.21
CA ALA A 157 6.21 9.96 -1.82
C ALA A 157 5.26 10.69 -0.86
N ALA A 158 4.38 9.99 -0.17
CA ALA A 158 3.48 10.59 0.80
C ALA A 158 4.23 11.30 1.94
N ALA A 159 5.30 10.68 2.47
CA ALA A 159 6.15 11.28 3.49
C ALA A 159 6.86 12.56 3.00
N LEU A 160 7.30 12.59 1.74
CA LEU A 160 7.93 13.77 1.14
C LEU A 160 6.94 14.89 0.85
N VAL A 161 5.71 14.53 0.44
CA VAL A 161 4.66 15.48 0.01
C VAL A 161 3.93 16.09 1.20
N GLU A 162 3.75 15.33 2.30
CA GLU A 162 3.01 15.80 3.48
C GLU A 162 3.39 17.20 3.95
N PRO A 163 4.67 17.54 4.18
CA PRO A 163 5.05 18.89 4.62
C PRO A 163 4.82 19.98 3.56
N MET A 164 4.58 19.60 2.31
CA MET A 164 4.42 20.53 1.17
C MET A 164 2.96 20.70 0.73
N LEU A 165 1.99 20.04 1.37
CA LEU A 165 0.58 20.05 0.94
C LEU A 165 0.01 21.46 0.77
N GLY A 166 0.30 22.37 1.70
CA GLY A 166 -0.14 23.74 1.62
C GLY A 166 0.45 24.51 0.43
N ALA A 167 1.73 24.29 0.13
CA ALA A 167 2.43 24.90 -1.00
C ALA A 167 1.92 24.35 -2.36
N LEU A 168 1.49 23.11 -2.38
CA LEU A 168 0.94 22.44 -3.56
C LEU A 168 -0.55 22.74 -3.80
N GLY A 169 -1.23 23.38 -2.85
CA GLY A 169 -2.67 23.62 -2.92
C GLY A 169 -3.49 22.34 -2.99
N SER A 170 -2.99 21.26 -2.40
CA SER A 170 -3.61 19.92 -2.49
C SER A 170 -4.12 19.47 -1.14
N SER A 171 -5.30 18.84 -1.12
CA SER A 171 -5.81 18.16 0.07
C SER A 171 -4.98 16.89 0.37
N PRO A 172 -4.95 16.40 1.63
CA PRO A 172 -4.30 15.13 1.95
C PRO A 172 -4.84 13.96 1.12
N LEU A 173 -6.15 13.95 0.83
CA LEU A 173 -6.78 12.90 0.01
C LEU A 173 -6.32 12.97 -1.45
N ALA A 174 -6.32 14.17 -2.03
CA ALA A 174 -5.83 14.37 -3.40
C ALA A 174 -4.37 13.95 -3.55
N ALA A 175 -3.51 14.35 -2.62
CA ALA A 175 -2.11 13.98 -2.61
C ALA A 175 -1.90 12.46 -2.44
N PHE A 176 -2.67 11.81 -1.57
CA PHE A 176 -2.62 10.36 -1.40
C PHE A 176 -2.99 9.62 -2.69
N LEU A 177 -4.09 10.02 -3.34
CA LEU A 177 -4.50 9.44 -4.63
C LEU A 177 -3.47 9.69 -5.72
N ALA A 178 -2.88 10.88 -5.75
CA ALA A 178 -1.81 11.23 -6.68
C ALA A 178 -0.56 10.37 -6.48
N CYS A 179 -0.12 10.16 -5.23
CA CYS A 179 0.98 9.24 -4.92
C CYS A 179 0.65 7.79 -5.32
N GLY A 180 -0.58 7.34 -5.04
CA GLY A 180 -1.03 5.99 -5.37
C GLY A 180 -1.01 5.73 -6.88
N THR A 181 -1.53 6.67 -7.66
CA THR A 181 -1.59 6.55 -9.13
C THR A 181 -0.20 6.68 -9.77
N GLY A 182 0.64 7.59 -9.27
CA GLY A 182 2.03 7.73 -9.71
C GLY A 182 2.84 6.47 -9.48
N ALA A 183 2.72 5.85 -8.31
CA ALA A 183 3.43 4.62 -7.98
C ALA A 183 2.99 3.38 -8.77
N LEU A 184 1.89 3.45 -9.53
CA LEU A 184 1.48 2.39 -10.46
C LEU A 184 2.22 2.47 -11.80
N MET A 185 2.75 3.64 -12.17
CA MET A 185 3.35 3.85 -13.49
C MET A 185 4.68 3.14 -13.64
N PHE A 186 4.99 2.75 -14.88
CA PHE A 186 6.30 2.24 -15.29
C PHE A 186 6.81 1.00 -14.55
N LYS A 187 5.92 0.04 -14.26
CA LYS A 187 6.34 -1.23 -13.66
C LYS A 187 7.20 -2.02 -14.65
N HIS A 188 8.40 -2.40 -14.22
CA HIS A 188 9.36 -3.12 -15.07
C HIS A 188 10.16 -4.18 -14.29
N ALA A 189 11.22 -4.70 -14.89
CA ALA A 189 11.96 -5.85 -14.41
C ALA A 189 12.63 -5.70 -13.02
N ASN A 190 12.70 -4.50 -12.44
CA ASN A 190 13.18 -4.31 -11.06
C ASN A 190 12.10 -4.60 -9.99
N SER A 191 10.85 -4.79 -10.41
CA SER A 191 9.73 -5.06 -9.50
C SER A 191 9.57 -6.56 -9.26
N SER A 192 9.52 -6.98 -7.99
CA SER A 192 9.19 -8.37 -7.64
C SER A 192 7.80 -8.79 -8.15
N GLY A 193 6.81 -7.89 -8.07
CA GLY A 193 5.48 -8.14 -8.61
C GLY A 193 5.44 -8.32 -10.13
N PHE A 194 6.37 -7.70 -10.86
CA PHE A 194 6.56 -7.94 -12.30
C PHE A 194 6.95 -9.41 -12.53
N TRP A 195 7.98 -9.89 -11.85
CA TRP A 195 8.47 -11.26 -12.01
C TRP A 195 7.46 -12.32 -11.58
N VAL A 196 6.75 -12.09 -10.47
CA VAL A 196 5.69 -13.00 -10.03
C VAL A 196 4.64 -13.14 -11.13
N THR A 197 4.16 -12.03 -11.69
CA THR A 197 3.14 -12.07 -12.75
C THR A 197 3.66 -12.73 -14.02
N VAL A 198 4.87 -12.38 -14.47
CA VAL A 198 5.48 -12.92 -15.69
C VAL A 198 5.70 -14.43 -15.58
N THR A 199 6.24 -14.89 -14.44
CA THR A 199 6.51 -16.33 -14.23
C THR A 199 5.23 -17.15 -14.06
N MET A 200 4.26 -16.66 -13.30
CA MET A 200 2.98 -17.36 -13.12
C MET A 200 2.14 -17.43 -14.40
N SER A 201 2.26 -16.44 -15.27
CA SER A 201 1.55 -16.39 -16.55
C SER A 201 2.33 -16.99 -17.71
N ASN A 202 3.51 -17.58 -17.44
CA ASN A 202 4.40 -18.17 -18.44
C ASN A 202 4.73 -17.21 -19.61
N MET A 203 4.90 -15.92 -19.31
CA MET A 203 5.25 -14.88 -20.26
C MET A 203 6.75 -14.78 -20.42
N ASP A 204 7.22 -14.41 -21.61
CA ASP A 204 8.58 -13.91 -21.78
C ASP A 204 8.73 -12.45 -21.28
N ILE A 205 9.97 -11.98 -21.14
CA ILE A 205 10.25 -10.63 -20.60
C ILE A 205 9.60 -9.54 -21.47
N ARG A 206 9.60 -9.69 -22.80
CA ARG A 206 9.01 -8.72 -23.72
C ARG A 206 7.50 -8.66 -23.57
N GLN A 207 6.85 -9.81 -23.45
CA GLN A 207 5.42 -9.92 -23.16
C GLN A 207 5.10 -9.30 -21.78
N GLY A 208 5.91 -9.59 -20.77
CA GLY A 208 5.78 -9.01 -19.43
C GLY A 208 5.88 -7.48 -19.44
N ILE A 209 6.86 -6.91 -20.12
CA ILE A 209 6.99 -5.44 -20.22
C ILE A 209 5.77 -4.83 -20.91
N ARG A 210 5.25 -5.46 -21.97
CA ARG A 210 4.06 -4.95 -22.67
C ARG A 210 2.78 -5.11 -21.85
N ALA A 211 2.55 -6.29 -21.28
CA ALA A 211 1.31 -6.59 -20.58
C ALA A 211 1.30 -5.99 -19.15
N VAL A 212 2.32 -6.31 -18.34
CA VAL A 212 2.37 -5.87 -16.94
C VAL A 212 2.81 -4.42 -16.84
N GLY A 213 3.91 -4.06 -17.52
CA GLY A 213 4.44 -2.70 -17.53
C GLY A 213 3.50 -1.73 -18.23
N GLY A 214 3.05 -2.08 -19.46
CA GLY A 214 2.10 -1.27 -20.21
C GLY A 214 0.76 -1.13 -19.51
N GLY A 215 0.19 -2.25 -19.02
CA GLY A 215 -1.08 -2.25 -18.30
C GLY A 215 -1.03 -1.41 -17.01
N SER A 216 0.04 -1.54 -16.21
CA SER A 216 0.20 -0.72 -14.99
C SER A 216 0.39 0.76 -15.32
N THR A 217 1.10 1.08 -16.41
CA THR A 217 1.28 2.47 -16.83
C THR A 217 -0.06 3.08 -17.28
N VAL A 218 -0.84 2.37 -18.09
CA VAL A 218 -2.18 2.82 -18.50
C VAL A 218 -3.06 3.02 -17.26
N ALA A 219 -3.09 2.08 -16.32
CA ALA A 219 -3.86 2.22 -15.08
C ALA A 219 -3.40 3.43 -14.25
N GLY A 220 -2.09 3.61 -14.09
CA GLY A 220 -1.51 4.76 -13.37
C GLY A 220 -1.85 6.10 -14.02
N VAL A 221 -1.66 6.20 -15.35
CA VAL A 221 -1.98 7.43 -16.10
C VAL A 221 -3.47 7.75 -16.05
N THR A 222 -4.34 6.75 -16.26
CA THR A 222 -5.80 6.94 -16.18
C THR A 222 -6.21 7.37 -14.77
N GLY A 223 -5.69 6.70 -13.73
CA GLY A 223 -5.95 7.07 -12.34
C GLY A 223 -5.45 8.48 -12.02
N ALA A 224 -4.26 8.86 -12.50
CA ALA A 224 -3.71 10.20 -12.33
C ALA A 224 -4.59 11.26 -13.02
N ALA A 225 -5.04 11.01 -14.25
CA ALA A 225 -5.94 11.91 -14.96
C ALA A 225 -7.26 12.11 -14.21
N ILE A 226 -7.86 11.02 -13.70
CA ILE A 226 -9.07 11.10 -12.87
C ILE A 226 -8.80 11.90 -11.59
N THR A 227 -7.68 11.65 -10.89
CA THR A 227 -7.31 12.38 -9.68
C THR A 227 -7.16 13.87 -9.95
N VAL A 228 -6.51 14.25 -11.05
CA VAL A 228 -6.35 15.64 -11.47
C VAL A 228 -7.70 16.28 -11.76
N ILE A 229 -8.58 15.59 -12.50
CA ILE A 229 -9.94 16.08 -12.81
C ILE A 229 -10.75 16.29 -11.53
N LEU A 230 -10.75 15.33 -10.61
CA LEU A 230 -11.49 15.44 -9.34
C LEU A 230 -10.96 16.57 -8.45
N HIS A 231 -9.63 16.76 -8.45
CA HIS A 231 -8.99 17.87 -7.73
C HIS A 231 -9.43 19.23 -8.28
N PHE A 232 -9.37 19.44 -9.59
CA PHE A 232 -9.81 20.71 -10.20
C PHE A 232 -11.34 20.91 -10.17
N ALA A 233 -12.11 19.82 -10.07
CA ALA A 233 -13.56 19.89 -9.85
C ALA A 233 -13.93 20.24 -8.40
N GLY A 234 -12.95 20.34 -7.49
CA GLY A 234 -13.18 20.64 -6.07
C GLY A 234 -13.86 19.50 -5.29
N ILE A 235 -13.76 18.26 -5.81
CA ILE A 235 -14.36 17.07 -5.17
C ILE A 235 -13.39 16.50 -4.11
N ILE A 236 -12.07 16.60 -4.37
CA ILE A 236 -11.01 16.09 -3.48
C ILE A 236 -9.92 17.13 -3.25
#